data_3ab94259d4551ec588b0be7d462f56ce
#
_entry.id   3ab94259d4551ec588b0be7d462f56ce
#
_cell.length_a   1.000
_cell.length_b   1.000
_cell.length_c   1.000
_cell.angle_alpha   90.00
_cell.angle_beta   90.00
_cell.angle_gamma   90.00
#
_symmetry.space_group_name_H-M   'P 1'
#
loop_
_entity.id
_entity.type
_entity.pdbx_description
1 polymer ?
#
loop_
_entity_poly.entity_id
_entity_poly.type
_entity_poly.pdbx_seq_one_letter_code
_entity_poly.pdbx_strand_id
1 'polypeptide(L)'
;MPGGEGFYPPTMYAPIWAILGVILLVLIVAWYVFVWWWLNRKHRMPQPPPAADPLVEAARLRSKYYSLIEEVEEAWRAEELSTRAAHQKLGTLVRFFVFESSGRKAQVMTLEDLNQANLRSVADAVEHYYPAEFAAVEQGDVRYSADVAREVVGTWS
;
A
#
# COMPACT_ATOMS: atom_id res chain seq x y z
N MET A 1 -57.75 16.35 -49.95
CA MET A 1 -56.32 16.54 -49.98
C MET A 1 -55.82 16.44 -48.56
N PRO A 2 -55.08 15.42 -48.21
CA PRO A 2 -54.46 15.27 -46.91
C PRO A 2 -53.02 15.80 -46.95
N GLY A 3 -52.52 16.37 -45.91
CA GLY A 3 -51.11 16.65 -45.86
C GLY A 3 -50.74 17.79 -44.96
N GLY A 4 -50.73 17.59 -43.70
CA GLY A 4 -50.02 18.41 -42.74
C GLY A 4 -49.17 17.49 -41.91
N GLU A 5 -48.03 17.04 -42.47
CA GLU A 5 -47.02 16.35 -41.68
C GLU A 5 -46.48 17.35 -40.69
N GLY A 6 -46.93 17.23 -39.44
CA GLY A 6 -46.40 17.96 -38.33
C GLY A 6 -44.95 17.53 -38.04
N PHE A 7 -44.01 18.25 -38.62
CA PHE A 7 -42.64 18.18 -38.18
C PHE A 7 -42.61 18.67 -36.72
N TYR A 8 -42.44 17.76 -35.80
CA TYR A 8 -42.13 18.12 -34.41
C TYR A 8 -40.81 18.89 -34.40
N PRO A 9 -40.79 20.12 -33.91
CA PRO A 9 -39.53 20.83 -33.78
C PRO A 9 -38.57 20.01 -32.89
N PRO A 10 -37.28 19.95 -33.22
CA PRO A 10 -36.31 19.26 -32.38
C PRO A 10 -36.39 19.82 -30.97
N THR A 11 -36.68 18.96 -30.01
CA THR A 11 -36.67 19.34 -28.58
C THR A 11 -35.31 19.92 -28.26
N MET A 12 -35.24 21.24 -28.05
CA MET A 12 -34.02 21.90 -27.60
C MET A 12 -33.62 21.25 -26.30
N TYR A 13 -32.57 20.47 -26.34
CA TYR A 13 -31.94 19.93 -25.15
C TYR A 13 -31.61 21.09 -24.23
N ALA A 14 -32.26 21.15 -23.05
CA ALA A 14 -32.09 22.26 -22.13
C ALA A 14 -30.59 22.36 -21.80
N PRO A 15 -29.97 23.54 -21.96
CA PRO A 15 -28.51 23.73 -21.77
C PRO A 15 -28.03 23.30 -20.39
N ILE A 16 -28.97 23.13 -19.46
CA ILE A 16 -28.71 22.64 -18.11
C ILE A 16 -28.05 21.27 -18.08
N TRP A 17 -28.37 20.37 -19.01
CA TRP A 17 -27.75 19.03 -19.09
C TRP A 17 -26.32 19.10 -19.57
N ALA A 18 -26.02 20.00 -20.49
CA ALA A 18 -24.64 20.24 -20.94
C ALA A 18 -23.80 20.84 -19.80
N ILE A 19 -24.34 21.77 -19.05
CA ILE A 19 -23.67 22.36 -17.87
C ILE A 19 -23.44 21.30 -16.80
N LEU A 20 -24.43 20.47 -16.52
CA LEU A 20 -24.30 19.37 -15.54
C LEU A 20 -23.22 18.37 -15.96
N GLY A 21 -23.15 18.02 -17.24
CA GLY A 21 -22.10 17.15 -17.80
C GLY A 21 -20.70 17.73 -17.65
N VAL A 22 -20.54 19.02 -17.91
CA VAL A 22 -19.25 19.72 -17.72
C VAL A 22 -18.85 19.76 -16.24
N ILE A 23 -19.79 20.06 -15.35
CA ILE A 23 -19.52 20.06 -13.88
C ILE A 23 -19.08 18.67 -13.43
N LEU A 24 -19.76 17.62 -13.86
CA LEU A 24 -19.41 16.23 -13.51
C LEU A 24 -18.01 15.88 -14.01
N LEU A 25 -17.68 16.25 -15.24
CA LEU A 25 -16.36 16.01 -15.83
C LEU A 25 -15.26 16.73 -15.05
N VAL A 26 -15.48 17.99 -14.66
CA VAL A 26 -14.53 18.75 -13.84
C VAL A 26 -14.34 18.11 -12.47
N LEU A 27 -15.42 17.62 -11.83
CA LEU A 27 -15.33 16.90 -10.56
C LEU A 27 -14.51 15.62 -10.68
N ILE A 28 -14.70 14.84 -11.74
CA ILE A 28 -13.94 13.62 -11.99
C ILE A 28 -12.45 13.94 -12.16
N VAL A 29 -12.11 14.93 -12.98
CA VAL A 29 -10.72 15.35 -13.19
C VAL A 29 -10.11 15.88 -11.89
N ALA A 30 -10.83 16.70 -11.14
CA ALA A 30 -10.37 17.22 -9.84
C ALA A 30 -10.14 16.07 -8.84
N TRP A 31 -11.00 15.05 -8.82
CA TRP A 31 -10.83 13.84 -8.01
C TRP A 31 -9.57 13.08 -8.38
N TYR A 32 -9.32 12.81 -9.68
CA TYR A 32 -8.12 12.14 -10.15
C TYR A 32 -6.84 12.92 -9.82
N VAL A 33 -6.86 14.23 -10.01
CA VAL A 33 -5.73 15.12 -9.66
C VAL A 33 -5.50 15.12 -8.14
N PHE A 34 -6.56 15.16 -7.34
CA PHE A 34 -6.48 15.10 -5.89
C PHE A 34 -5.89 13.78 -5.41
N VAL A 35 -6.40 12.65 -5.92
CA VAL A 35 -5.89 11.30 -5.58
C VAL A 35 -4.44 11.14 -6.02
N TRP A 36 -4.10 11.57 -7.24
CA TRP A 36 -2.72 11.54 -7.74
C TRP A 36 -1.79 12.41 -6.88
N TRP A 37 -2.22 13.63 -6.54
CA TRP A 37 -1.44 14.52 -5.69
C TRP A 37 -1.28 13.98 -4.26
N TRP A 38 -2.34 13.38 -3.69
CA TRP A 38 -2.33 12.76 -2.37
C TRP A 38 -1.39 11.56 -2.32
N LEU A 39 -1.46 10.66 -3.32
CA LEU A 39 -0.57 9.51 -3.44
C LEU A 39 0.88 9.95 -3.67
N ASN A 40 1.10 10.95 -4.53
CA ASN A 40 2.44 11.44 -4.86
C ASN A 40 3.07 12.26 -3.73
N ARG A 41 2.25 12.87 -2.86
CA ARG A 41 2.73 13.60 -1.68
C ARG A 41 3.36 12.66 -0.63
N LYS A 42 2.88 11.42 -0.55
CA LYS A 42 3.46 10.39 0.33
C LYS A 42 4.78 9.82 -0.20
N HIS A 43 5.07 10.00 -1.50
CA HIS A 43 6.29 9.51 -2.14
C HIS A 43 7.37 10.58 -2.35
N ARG A 44 7.25 11.76 -1.77
CA ARG A 44 8.44 12.62 -1.63
C ARG A 44 9.35 11.95 -0.61
N MET A 45 10.19 11.03 -1.12
CA MET A 45 11.35 10.59 -0.37
C MET A 45 12.11 11.86 0.06
N PRO A 46 12.43 12.03 1.35
CA PRO A 46 13.35 13.06 1.76
C PRO A 46 14.61 12.87 0.92
N GLN A 47 15.07 13.94 0.29
CA GLN A 47 16.36 13.92 -0.40
C GLN A 47 17.40 13.42 0.59
N PRO A 48 18.22 12.41 0.26
CA PRO A 48 19.19 11.90 1.19
C PRO A 48 20.10 13.08 1.64
N PRO A 49 20.32 13.24 2.94
CA PRO A 49 21.30 14.18 3.42
C PRO A 49 22.68 13.84 2.82
N PRO A 50 23.56 14.82 2.61
CA PRO A 50 24.86 14.60 1.99
C PRO A 50 25.61 13.49 2.73
N ALA A 51 25.93 12.40 2.02
CA ALA A 51 26.77 11.26 2.38
C ALA A 51 26.83 10.94 3.91
N ALA A 52 25.69 10.50 4.44
CA ALA A 52 25.71 9.86 5.75
C ALA A 52 26.49 8.54 5.62
N ASP A 53 27.29 8.21 6.65
CA ASP A 53 27.97 6.92 6.74
C ASP A 53 26.96 5.80 6.46
N PRO A 54 27.22 4.88 5.51
CA PRO A 54 26.29 3.80 5.15
C PRO A 54 25.81 2.99 6.35
N LEU A 55 26.67 2.87 7.38
CA LEU A 55 26.31 2.19 8.64
C LEU A 55 25.26 2.97 9.45
N VAL A 56 25.38 4.30 9.46
CA VAL A 56 24.42 5.16 10.18
C VAL A 56 23.06 5.14 9.47
N GLU A 57 23.05 5.18 8.15
CA GLU A 57 21.81 5.12 7.36
C GLU A 57 21.12 3.75 7.53
N ALA A 58 21.88 2.66 7.48
CA ALA A 58 21.34 1.32 7.75
C ALA A 58 20.76 1.20 9.17
N ALA A 59 21.43 1.75 10.17
CA ALA A 59 20.94 1.76 11.56
C ALA A 59 19.65 2.59 11.69
N ARG A 60 19.59 3.75 11.04
CA ARG A 60 18.40 4.61 11.00
C ARG A 60 17.21 3.91 10.33
N LEU A 61 17.48 3.22 9.22
CA LEU A 61 16.45 2.46 8.51
C LEU A 61 15.89 1.33 9.40
N ARG A 62 16.76 0.56 10.07
CA ARG A 62 16.33 -0.48 11.02
C ARG A 62 15.49 0.10 12.15
N SER A 63 15.92 1.20 12.76
CA SER A 63 15.18 1.87 13.84
C SER A 63 13.79 2.31 13.38
N LYS A 64 13.68 2.88 12.17
CA LYS A 64 12.39 3.24 11.55
C LYS A 64 11.46 2.02 11.46
N TYR A 65 11.96 0.88 10.98
CA TYR A 65 11.12 -0.31 10.82
C TYR A 65 10.78 -0.98 12.14
N TYR A 66 11.65 -0.93 13.15
CA TYR A 66 11.30 -1.39 14.49
C TYR A 66 10.14 -0.59 15.08
N SER A 67 10.13 0.74 14.96
CA SER A 67 9.02 1.55 15.45
C SER A 67 7.71 1.26 14.68
N LEU A 68 7.78 1.05 13.36
CA LEU A 68 6.60 0.70 12.57
C LEU A 68 6.02 -0.69 12.94
N ILE A 69 6.87 -1.65 13.25
CA ILE A 69 6.43 -2.98 13.73
C ILE A 69 5.76 -2.84 15.10
N GLU A 70 6.34 -2.03 16.00
CA GLU A 70 5.76 -1.76 17.31
C GLU A 70 4.40 -1.07 17.22
N GLU A 71 4.25 -0.08 16.34
CA GLU A 71 2.96 0.57 16.06
C GLU A 71 1.88 -0.42 15.61
N VAL A 72 2.22 -1.42 14.78
CA VAL A 72 1.28 -2.47 14.36
C VAL A 72 0.88 -3.34 15.54
N GLU A 73 1.83 -3.72 16.39
CA GLU A 73 1.57 -4.56 17.55
C GLU A 73 0.73 -3.82 18.61
N GLU A 74 1.00 -2.52 18.83
CA GLU A 74 0.21 -1.67 19.73
C GLU A 74 -1.22 -1.47 19.24
N ALA A 75 -1.41 -1.16 17.94
CA ALA A 75 -2.72 -1.01 17.34
C ALA A 75 -3.55 -2.32 17.40
N TRP A 76 -2.88 -3.48 17.28
CA TRP A 76 -3.54 -4.76 17.48
C TRP A 76 -3.93 -5.00 18.96
N ARG A 77 -3.04 -4.66 19.91
CA ARG A 77 -3.36 -4.76 21.35
C ARG A 77 -4.50 -3.83 21.76
N ALA A 78 -4.61 -2.66 21.12
CA ALA A 78 -5.68 -1.70 21.32
C ALA A 78 -6.98 -2.09 20.60
N GLU A 79 -7.04 -3.26 19.95
CA GLU A 79 -8.18 -3.73 19.13
C GLU A 79 -8.54 -2.80 17.95
N GLU A 80 -7.63 -1.89 17.58
CA GLU A 80 -7.77 -1.01 16.39
C GLU A 80 -7.50 -1.76 15.09
N LEU A 81 -6.74 -2.87 15.16
CA LEU A 81 -6.43 -3.76 14.06
C LEU A 81 -6.87 -5.19 14.37
N SER A 82 -7.54 -5.82 13.39
CA SER A 82 -7.79 -7.25 13.44
C SER A 82 -6.48 -8.04 13.30
N THR A 83 -6.47 -9.29 13.80
CA THR A 83 -5.31 -10.20 13.66
C THR A 83 -4.86 -10.33 12.21
N ARG A 84 -5.80 -10.49 11.27
CA ARG A 84 -5.51 -10.55 9.84
C ARG A 84 -4.85 -9.27 9.32
N ALA A 85 -5.41 -8.11 9.66
CA ALA A 85 -4.87 -6.82 9.22
C ALA A 85 -3.46 -6.57 9.79
N ALA A 86 -3.17 -7.02 11.00
CA ALA A 86 -1.85 -6.94 11.59
C ALA A 86 -0.83 -7.78 10.80
N HIS A 87 -1.15 -9.05 10.48
CA HIS A 87 -0.28 -9.91 9.67
C HIS A 87 -0.02 -9.33 8.27
N GLN A 88 -1.06 -8.80 7.59
CA GLN A 88 -0.91 -8.13 6.30
C GLN A 88 0.02 -6.91 6.38
N LYS A 89 -0.10 -6.11 7.44
CA LYS A 89 0.78 -4.97 7.65
C LYS A 89 2.22 -5.40 7.92
N LEU A 90 2.45 -6.40 8.77
CA LEU A 90 3.79 -6.94 9.03
C LEU A 90 4.45 -7.48 7.76
N GLY A 91 3.73 -8.28 6.97
CA GLY A 91 4.23 -8.78 5.69
C GLY A 91 4.57 -7.67 4.70
N THR A 92 3.78 -6.60 4.69
CA THR A 92 4.04 -5.40 3.89
C THR A 92 5.28 -4.67 4.37
N LEU A 93 5.46 -4.47 5.67
CA LEU A 93 6.62 -3.79 6.26
C LEU A 93 7.92 -4.52 5.95
N VAL A 94 7.96 -5.85 6.10
CA VAL A 94 9.13 -6.67 5.77
C VAL A 94 9.53 -6.50 4.31
N ARG A 95 8.58 -6.53 3.39
CA ARG A 95 8.84 -6.36 1.95
C ARG A 95 9.34 -4.97 1.60
N PHE A 96 8.77 -3.93 2.22
CA PHE A 96 9.23 -2.55 2.03
C PHE A 96 10.61 -2.30 2.63
N PHE A 97 10.91 -2.89 3.78
CA PHE A 97 12.25 -2.84 4.37
C PHE A 97 13.31 -3.37 3.41
N VAL A 98 13.05 -4.54 2.80
CA VAL A 98 13.96 -5.13 1.81
C VAL A 98 14.14 -4.22 0.60
N PHE A 99 13.06 -3.60 0.14
CA PHE A 99 13.14 -2.64 -0.96
C PHE A 99 13.97 -1.41 -0.60
N GLU A 100 13.73 -0.79 0.56
CA GLU A 100 14.47 0.39 0.99
C GLU A 100 15.95 0.09 1.30
N SER A 101 16.25 -1.11 1.83
CA SER A 101 17.62 -1.50 2.20
C SER A 101 18.47 -1.98 1.04
N SER A 102 17.88 -2.67 0.04
CA SER A 102 18.62 -3.33 -1.04
C SER A 102 18.23 -2.90 -2.45
N GLY A 103 17.18 -2.09 -2.61
CA GLY A 103 16.60 -1.74 -3.91
C GLY A 103 15.84 -2.88 -4.60
N ARG A 104 15.78 -4.07 -4.00
CA ARG A 104 15.05 -5.22 -4.56
C ARG A 104 13.56 -5.04 -4.40
N LYS A 105 12.79 -5.21 -5.47
CA LYS A 105 11.33 -4.98 -5.50
C LYS A 105 10.53 -6.09 -4.80
N ALA A 106 10.89 -6.45 -3.57
CA ALA A 106 10.25 -7.51 -2.80
C ALA A 106 8.75 -7.29 -2.59
N GLN A 107 8.27 -6.04 -2.63
CA GLN A 107 6.85 -5.69 -2.48
C GLN A 107 5.94 -6.23 -3.60
N VAL A 108 6.49 -6.57 -4.77
CA VAL A 108 5.74 -7.13 -5.90
C VAL A 108 6.13 -8.57 -6.21
N MET A 109 7.00 -9.17 -5.41
CA MET A 109 7.43 -10.56 -5.55
C MET A 109 6.43 -11.51 -4.90
N THR A 110 6.17 -12.62 -5.56
CA THR A 110 5.49 -13.79 -4.98
C THR A 110 6.42 -14.51 -4.01
N LEU A 111 5.92 -15.50 -3.25
CA LEU A 111 6.76 -16.36 -2.41
C LEU A 111 7.80 -17.10 -3.24
N GLU A 112 7.40 -17.60 -4.42
CA GLU A 112 8.28 -18.27 -5.37
C GLU A 112 9.39 -17.36 -5.86
N ASP A 113 9.05 -16.09 -6.22
CA ASP A 113 10.04 -15.10 -6.67
C ASP A 113 11.04 -14.76 -5.56
N LEU A 114 10.58 -14.68 -4.29
CA LEU A 114 11.45 -14.44 -3.14
C LEU A 114 12.45 -15.57 -2.95
N ASN A 115 12.01 -16.83 -3.09
CA ASN A 115 12.87 -18.00 -3.02
C ASN A 115 13.90 -18.03 -4.17
N GLN A 116 13.47 -17.75 -5.40
CA GLN A 116 14.36 -17.70 -6.57
C GLN A 116 15.37 -16.55 -6.46
N ALA A 117 14.97 -15.42 -5.87
CA ALA A 117 15.84 -14.27 -5.61
C ALA A 117 16.81 -14.49 -4.43
N ASN A 118 16.81 -15.67 -3.81
CA ASN A 118 17.62 -16.04 -2.65
C ASN A 118 17.37 -15.14 -1.41
N LEU A 119 16.13 -14.67 -1.25
CA LEU A 119 15.66 -13.85 -0.13
C LEU A 119 14.97 -14.72 0.93
N ARG A 120 15.69 -15.76 1.42
CA ARG A 120 15.12 -16.83 2.26
C ARG A 120 14.47 -16.29 3.54
N SER A 121 15.14 -15.42 4.29
CA SER A 121 14.58 -14.85 5.52
C SER A 121 13.26 -14.10 5.30
N VAL A 122 13.13 -13.44 4.14
CA VAL A 122 11.88 -12.75 3.74
C VAL A 122 10.82 -13.75 3.30
N ALA A 123 11.23 -14.78 2.54
CA ALA A 123 10.33 -15.83 2.10
C ALA A 123 9.74 -16.59 3.29
N ASP A 124 10.58 -16.97 4.25
CA ASP A 124 10.17 -17.67 5.48
C ASP A 124 9.20 -16.81 6.32
N ALA A 125 9.49 -15.52 6.46
CA ALA A 125 8.59 -14.57 7.15
C ALA A 125 7.24 -14.44 6.42
N VAL A 126 7.25 -14.29 5.11
CA VAL A 126 6.04 -14.20 4.28
C VAL A 126 5.23 -15.49 4.35
N GLU A 127 5.89 -16.64 4.24
CA GLU A 127 5.26 -17.97 4.39
C GLU A 127 4.58 -18.12 5.75
N HIS A 128 5.23 -17.64 6.82
CA HIS A 128 4.67 -17.65 8.16
C HIS A 128 3.37 -16.82 8.26
N TYR A 129 3.27 -15.70 7.52
CA TYR A 129 2.08 -14.83 7.56
C TYR A 129 0.91 -15.35 6.73
N TYR A 130 1.15 -16.17 5.70
CA TYR A 130 0.11 -16.65 4.78
C TYR A 130 -1.09 -17.33 5.46
N PRO A 131 -0.91 -18.27 6.43
CA PRO A 131 -2.06 -18.89 7.08
C PRO A 131 -2.96 -17.89 7.78
N ALA A 132 -2.36 -16.89 8.45
CA ALA A 132 -3.11 -15.87 9.17
C ALA A 132 -3.81 -14.87 8.23
N GLU A 133 -3.22 -14.59 7.07
CA GLU A 133 -3.78 -13.69 6.06
C GLU A 133 -4.97 -14.30 5.32
N PHE A 134 -4.92 -15.60 5.01
CA PHE A 134 -5.86 -16.27 4.09
C PHE A 134 -6.79 -17.28 4.76
N ALA A 135 -6.63 -17.62 6.04
CA ALA A 135 -7.51 -18.53 6.74
C ALA A 135 -8.96 -17.98 6.82
N ALA A 136 -9.95 -18.88 6.77
CA ALA A 136 -11.36 -18.50 6.91
C ALA A 136 -11.68 -17.95 8.30
N VAL A 137 -10.95 -18.40 9.33
CA VAL A 137 -11.04 -17.94 10.72
C VAL A 137 -9.75 -17.21 11.07
N GLU A 138 -9.85 -16.07 11.75
CA GLU A 138 -8.68 -15.34 12.20
C GLU A 138 -7.83 -16.20 13.15
N GLN A 139 -6.62 -16.50 12.73
CA GLN A 139 -5.66 -17.32 13.44
C GLN A 139 -4.28 -16.68 13.38
N GLY A 140 -3.44 -16.98 14.35
CA GLY A 140 -2.05 -16.57 14.39
C GLY A 140 -1.73 -15.71 15.61
N ASP A 141 -0.47 -15.77 16.02
CA ASP A 141 0.07 -14.94 17.10
C ASP A 141 0.78 -13.73 16.47
N VAL A 142 0.14 -12.56 16.63
CA VAL A 142 0.69 -11.29 16.09
C VAL A 142 2.01 -10.93 16.77
N ARG A 143 2.21 -11.27 18.05
CA ARG A 143 3.47 -10.99 18.76
C ARG A 143 4.61 -11.78 18.17
N TYR A 144 4.40 -13.08 18.00
CA TYR A 144 5.40 -13.93 17.35
C TYR A 144 5.69 -13.47 15.91
N SER A 145 4.67 -13.08 15.17
CA SER A 145 4.83 -12.54 13.81
C SER A 145 5.59 -11.20 13.79
N ALA A 146 5.38 -10.35 14.80
CA ALA A 146 6.17 -9.12 14.98
C ALA A 146 7.63 -9.42 15.30
N ASP A 147 7.91 -10.46 16.10
CA ASP A 147 9.27 -10.90 16.41
C ASP A 147 9.97 -11.45 15.16
N VAL A 148 9.28 -12.22 14.33
CA VAL A 148 9.81 -12.67 13.01
C VAL A 148 10.14 -11.47 12.13
N ALA A 149 9.30 -10.44 12.09
CA ALA A 149 9.58 -9.21 11.33
C ALA A 149 10.82 -8.48 11.88
N ARG A 150 10.97 -8.39 13.20
CA ARG A 150 12.15 -7.79 13.86
C ARG A 150 13.43 -8.56 13.55
N GLU A 151 13.35 -9.89 13.52
CA GLU A 151 14.47 -10.76 13.17
C GLU A 151 14.96 -10.49 11.75
N VAL A 152 14.05 -10.42 10.78
CA VAL A 152 14.39 -10.08 9.38
C VAL A 152 15.09 -8.72 9.31
N VAL A 153 14.54 -7.69 9.99
CA VAL A 153 15.12 -6.34 10.01
C VAL A 153 16.50 -6.32 10.68
N GLY A 154 16.68 -7.10 11.77
CA GLY A 154 17.92 -7.14 12.54
C GLY A 154 19.06 -7.90 11.87
N THR A 155 18.74 -9.02 11.21
CA THR A 155 19.73 -9.89 10.59
C THR A 155 20.06 -9.54 9.14
N TRP A 156 19.35 -8.57 8.57
CA TRP A 156 19.55 -8.15 7.18
C TRP A 156 20.92 -7.51 6.96
N SER A 157 21.69 -8.05 6.02
CA SER A 157 23.04 -7.60 5.63
C SER A 157 23.16 -7.36 4.13
#